data_8039f8888461acffeff474952a9af417
#
_entry.id   8039f8888461acffeff474952a9af417
#
_cell.length_a   1.000
_cell.length_b   1.000
_cell.length_c   1.000
_cell.angle_alpha   90.00
_cell.angle_beta   90.00
_cell.angle_gamma   90.00
#
_symmetry.space_group_name_H-M   'P 1'
#
loop_
_entity.id
_entity.type
_entity.pdbx_description
1 polymer ?
#
loop_
_entity_poly.entity_id
_entity_poly.type
_entity_poly.pdbx_seq_one_letter_code
_entity_poly.pdbx_strand_id
1 'polypeptide(L)'
;MAIDLVVIHSISLPPGEFGTPFVVDLFTNRLDWDAHPYFQTIRGAEVSAHFFIQRDGSLIQFVSADQRAWHAGASSWQGRSNCNDYTIGIELEGLEGGRFEQPQYDCLQSLLVVFSP
;
A
#
# COMPACT_ATOMS: atom_id res chain seq x y z
N MET A 1 -11.50 4.94 13.92
CA MET A 1 -12.02 4.85 12.52
C MET A 1 -12.80 3.56 12.39
N ALA A 2 -14.02 3.62 11.86
CA ALA A 2 -14.79 2.41 11.57
C ALA A 2 -14.36 1.87 10.20
N ILE A 3 -14.01 0.59 10.15
CA ILE A 3 -13.48 -0.05 8.93
C ILE A 3 -14.61 -0.84 8.26
N ASP A 4 -14.96 -0.45 7.03
CA ASP A 4 -16.01 -1.09 6.26
C ASP A 4 -15.45 -1.83 5.03
N LEU A 5 -14.19 -1.60 4.68
CA LEU A 5 -13.62 -2.10 3.43
C LEU A 5 -12.10 -2.26 3.57
N VAL A 6 -11.56 -3.29 2.93
CA VAL A 6 -10.12 -3.45 2.72
C VAL A 6 -9.83 -3.17 1.26
N VAL A 7 -8.90 -2.26 0.99
CA VAL A 7 -8.47 -1.91 -0.37
C VAL A 7 -7.06 -2.44 -0.59
N ILE A 8 -6.89 -3.20 -1.66
CA ILE A 8 -5.61 -3.83 -1.99
C ILE A 8 -5.05 -3.14 -3.23
N HIS A 9 -3.81 -2.65 -3.10
CA HIS A 9 -3.07 -2.02 -4.17
C HIS A 9 -1.80 -2.81 -4.47
N SER A 10 -1.18 -2.55 -5.60
CA SER A 10 0.17 -3.02 -5.91
C SER A 10 1.11 -1.83 -6.06
N ILE A 11 2.35 -2.01 -5.66
CA ILE A 11 3.37 -0.97 -5.79
C ILE A 11 4.76 -1.59 -5.93
N SER A 12 5.57 -0.98 -6.76
CA SER A 12 7.02 -1.21 -6.81
C SER A 12 7.69 0.10 -7.22
N LEU A 13 8.87 0.37 -6.68
CA LEU A 13 9.62 1.59 -6.97
C LEU A 13 11.10 1.27 -7.20
N PRO A 14 11.65 1.60 -8.37
CA PRO A 14 10.92 2.00 -9.59
C PRO A 14 9.97 0.90 -10.06
N PRO A 15 8.95 1.21 -10.86
CA PRO A 15 7.98 0.19 -11.27
C PRO A 15 8.63 -1.05 -11.88
N GLY A 16 8.25 -2.22 -11.36
CA GLY A 16 8.81 -3.50 -11.78
C GLY A 16 10.11 -3.91 -11.09
N GLU A 17 10.69 -3.06 -10.24
CA GLU A 17 11.87 -3.38 -9.45
C GLU A 17 11.48 -3.70 -8.02
N PHE A 18 11.94 -4.85 -7.52
CA PHE A 18 11.56 -5.36 -6.20
C PHE A 18 12.76 -5.41 -5.25
N GLY A 19 12.47 -5.42 -3.95
CA GLY A 19 13.51 -5.48 -2.93
C GLY A 19 14.26 -4.18 -2.72
N THR A 20 13.78 -3.07 -3.28
CA THR A 20 14.38 -1.75 -3.08
C THR A 20 13.85 -1.12 -1.77
N PRO A 21 14.55 -0.13 -1.20
CA PRO A 21 14.06 0.57 -0.01
C PRO A 21 13.03 1.66 -0.34
N PHE A 22 12.73 1.91 -1.62
CA PHE A 22 12.05 3.13 -2.04
C PHE A 22 10.57 3.14 -1.69
N VAL A 23 9.89 2.00 -1.65
CA VAL A 23 8.48 1.95 -1.22
C VAL A 23 8.35 2.37 0.24
N VAL A 24 9.21 1.83 1.10
CA VAL A 24 9.23 2.22 2.52
C VAL A 24 9.57 3.70 2.67
N ASP A 25 10.54 4.20 1.90
CA ASP A 25 10.91 5.61 1.92
C ASP A 25 9.73 6.50 1.51
N LEU A 26 8.99 6.11 0.47
CA LEU A 26 7.81 6.86 0.03
C LEU A 26 6.77 6.93 1.14
N PHE A 27 6.42 5.80 1.74
CA PHE A 27 5.36 5.74 2.76
C PHE A 27 5.77 6.33 4.11
N THR A 28 7.04 6.65 4.29
CA THR A 28 7.55 7.33 5.49
C THR A 28 7.99 8.77 5.20
N ASN A 29 7.66 9.31 4.04
CA ASN A 29 8.01 10.68 3.60
C ASN A 29 9.53 10.94 3.56
N ARG A 30 10.29 9.94 3.14
CA ARG A 30 11.76 9.99 3.09
C ARG A 30 12.33 9.72 1.71
N LEU A 31 11.48 9.62 0.68
CA LEU A 31 11.94 9.30 -0.66
C LEU A 31 12.80 10.43 -1.21
N ASP A 32 14.00 10.08 -1.69
CA ASP A 32 14.85 10.99 -2.46
C ASP A 32 14.32 11.02 -3.90
N TRP A 33 13.68 12.13 -4.26
CA TRP A 33 13.08 12.31 -5.59
C TRP A 33 14.13 12.27 -6.71
N ASP A 34 15.39 12.53 -6.40
CA ASP A 34 16.48 12.54 -7.37
C ASP A 34 17.15 11.18 -7.52
N ALA A 35 16.77 10.18 -6.76
CA ALA A 35 17.39 8.85 -6.79
C ALA A 35 17.09 8.08 -8.08
N HIS A 36 15.99 8.40 -8.78
CA HIS A 36 15.61 7.74 -10.03
C HIS A 36 14.73 8.68 -10.85
N PRO A 37 14.88 8.70 -12.20
CA PRO A 37 14.08 9.58 -13.07
C PRO A 37 12.57 9.42 -12.88
N TYR A 38 12.08 8.20 -12.65
CA TYR A 38 10.65 7.94 -12.43
C TYR A 38 10.11 8.73 -11.23
N PHE A 39 10.93 8.95 -10.20
CA PHE A 39 10.47 9.62 -8.97
C PHE A 39 10.12 11.09 -9.20
N GLN A 40 10.59 11.69 -10.28
CA GLN A 40 10.16 13.05 -10.65
C GLN A 40 8.67 13.08 -10.99
N THR A 41 8.11 11.98 -11.50
CA THR A 41 6.68 11.89 -11.86
C THR A 41 5.78 11.85 -10.64
N ILE A 42 6.30 11.48 -9.47
CA ILE A 42 5.57 11.39 -8.21
C ILE A 42 6.11 12.35 -7.17
N ARG A 43 6.94 13.31 -7.59
CA ARG A 43 7.55 14.30 -6.69
C ARG A 43 6.48 15.03 -5.89
N GLY A 44 6.69 15.11 -4.57
CA GLY A 44 5.77 15.76 -3.66
C GLY A 44 4.58 14.91 -3.21
N ALA A 45 4.46 13.67 -3.69
CA ALA A 45 3.38 12.80 -3.26
C ALA A 45 3.50 12.48 -1.75
N GLU A 46 2.39 12.63 -1.04
CA GLU A 46 2.27 12.27 0.37
C GLU A 46 1.22 11.16 0.47
N VAL A 47 1.70 9.92 0.50
CA VAL A 47 0.84 8.73 0.54
C VAL A 47 1.25 7.83 1.69
N SER A 48 0.31 7.05 2.18
CA SER A 48 0.57 6.05 3.21
C SER A 48 -0.38 4.86 3.02
N ALA A 49 -0.03 3.75 3.64
CA ALA A 49 -0.87 2.57 3.70
C ALA A 49 -0.79 2.00 5.10
N HIS A 50 -1.75 1.18 5.48
CA HIS A 50 -1.67 0.51 6.77
C HIS A 50 -0.61 -0.58 6.75
N PHE A 51 -0.58 -1.38 5.68
CA PHE A 51 0.32 -2.52 5.56
C PHE A 51 0.99 -2.56 4.19
N PHE A 52 2.22 -3.09 4.18
CA PHE A 52 2.97 -3.39 2.97
C PHE A 52 3.51 -4.81 3.05
N ILE A 53 3.18 -5.64 2.07
CA ILE A 53 3.62 -7.03 1.99
C ILE A 53 4.67 -7.15 0.90
N GLN A 54 5.90 -7.47 1.28
CA GLN A 54 7.03 -7.61 0.36
C GLN A 54 6.98 -8.94 -0.38
N ARG A 55 7.80 -9.08 -1.43
CA ARG A 55 7.82 -10.28 -2.28
C ARG A 55 8.06 -11.57 -1.52
N ASP A 56 8.84 -11.53 -0.44
CA ASP A 56 9.13 -12.67 0.42
C ASP A 56 8.04 -12.98 1.45
N GLY A 57 6.97 -12.19 1.46
CA GLY A 57 5.88 -12.30 2.43
C GLY A 57 6.10 -11.48 3.70
N SER A 58 7.20 -10.76 3.82
CA SER A 58 7.47 -9.91 4.99
C SER A 58 6.43 -8.80 5.06
N LEU A 59 5.91 -8.56 6.26
CA LEU A 59 4.87 -7.57 6.53
C LEU A 59 5.45 -6.37 7.24
N ILE A 60 5.14 -5.19 6.72
CA ILE A 60 5.46 -3.92 7.38
C ILE A 60 4.15 -3.19 7.65
N GLN A 61 3.97 -2.70 8.87
CA GLN A 61 2.83 -1.85 9.23
C GLN A 61 3.31 -0.40 9.41
N PHE A 62 2.71 0.51 8.63
CA PHE A 62 3.05 1.94 8.69
C PHE A 62 2.08 2.73 9.55
N VAL A 63 0.81 2.34 9.55
CA VAL A 63 -0.26 3.06 10.23
C VAL A 63 -1.09 2.07 11.03
N SER A 64 -1.46 2.46 12.25
CA SER A 64 -2.36 1.66 13.07
C SER A 64 -3.71 1.46 12.36
N ALA A 65 -4.30 0.29 12.52
CA ALA A 65 -5.55 -0.07 11.83
C ALA A 65 -6.74 0.81 12.22
N ASP A 66 -6.68 1.48 13.37
CA ASP A 66 -7.71 2.42 13.83
C ASP A 66 -7.44 3.87 13.39
N GLN A 67 -6.39 4.10 12.62
CA GLN A 67 -6.01 5.39 12.10
C GLN A 67 -6.19 5.45 10.58
N ARG A 68 -6.36 6.67 10.07
CA ARG A 68 -6.51 6.89 8.64
C ARG A 68 -5.16 6.82 7.94
N ALA A 69 -5.11 6.13 6.80
CA ALA A 69 -3.99 6.17 5.86
C ALA A 69 -4.43 6.81 4.54
N TRP A 70 -3.48 7.40 3.81
CA TRP A 70 -3.72 8.13 2.56
C TRP A 70 -3.30 7.25 1.37
N HIS A 71 -4.15 6.24 1.04
CA HIS A 71 -3.81 5.24 0.02
C HIS A 71 -4.72 5.24 -1.19
N ALA A 72 -5.93 5.81 -1.10
CA ALA A 72 -6.96 5.66 -2.13
C ALA A 72 -7.17 6.92 -2.98
N GLY A 73 -6.60 8.07 -2.60
CA GLY A 73 -6.80 9.32 -3.33
C GLY A 73 -8.28 9.74 -3.37
N ALA A 74 -8.67 10.41 -4.45
CA ALA A 74 -10.07 10.74 -4.71
C ALA A 74 -10.78 9.45 -5.15
N SER A 75 -11.75 8.99 -4.35
CA SER A 75 -12.33 7.65 -4.52
C SER A 75 -13.77 7.60 -4.04
N SER A 76 -14.50 6.58 -4.49
CA SER A 76 -15.86 6.31 -4.02
C SER A 76 -16.15 4.81 -4.04
N TRP A 77 -17.02 4.38 -3.15
CA TRP A 77 -17.48 3.00 -3.05
C TRP A 77 -18.91 2.98 -2.51
N GLN A 78 -19.83 2.35 -3.21
CA GLN A 78 -21.26 2.30 -2.87
C GLN A 78 -21.84 3.68 -2.51
N GLY A 79 -21.49 4.70 -3.33
CA GLY A 79 -21.97 6.07 -3.13
C GLY A 79 -21.23 6.85 -2.04
N ARG A 80 -20.25 6.25 -1.36
CA ARG A 80 -19.41 6.93 -0.36
C ARG A 80 -18.12 7.41 -0.99
N SER A 81 -17.81 8.68 -0.81
CA SER A 81 -16.54 9.27 -1.24
C SER A 81 -15.46 9.15 -0.15
N ASN A 82 -14.23 9.52 -0.48
CA ASN A 82 -13.09 9.55 0.45
C ASN A 82 -12.87 8.20 1.14
N CYS A 83 -12.58 7.16 0.36
CA CYS A 83 -12.42 5.78 0.86
C CYS A 83 -11.38 5.66 1.98
N ASN A 84 -10.39 6.57 2.07
CA ASN A 84 -9.45 6.59 3.19
C ASN A 84 -10.12 6.74 4.55
N ASP A 85 -11.35 7.27 4.62
CA ASP A 85 -12.03 7.53 5.88
C ASP A 85 -12.53 6.25 6.56
N TYR A 86 -12.69 5.14 5.83
CA TYR A 86 -13.32 3.93 6.34
C TYR A 86 -12.67 2.64 5.84
N THR A 87 -11.46 2.70 5.32
CA THR A 87 -10.81 1.52 4.72
C THR A 87 -9.45 1.25 5.34
N ILE A 88 -9.04 -0.02 5.23
CA ILE A 88 -7.65 -0.45 5.44
C ILE A 88 -6.99 -0.55 4.07
N GLY A 89 -5.84 0.10 3.91
CA GLY A 89 -5.03 0.01 2.69
C GLY A 89 -3.90 -0.98 2.87
N ILE A 90 -3.86 -1.98 1.99
CA ILE A 90 -2.80 -2.99 1.94
C ILE A 90 -2.11 -2.89 0.59
N GLU A 91 -0.80 -2.68 0.62
CA GLU A 91 0.05 -2.64 -0.58
C GLU A 91 0.78 -3.96 -0.72
N LEU A 92 0.72 -4.56 -1.91
CA LEU A 92 1.51 -5.73 -2.28
C LEU A 92 2.66 -5.27 -3.18
N GLU A 93 3.89 -5.65 -2.83
CA GLU A 93 5.04 -5.36 -3.69
C GLU A 93 4.90 -6.12 -5.00
N GLY A 94 4.79 -5.39 -6.09
CA GLY A 94 4.59 -5.98 -7.40
C GLY A 94 4.26 -4.94 -8.44
N LEU A 95 3.89 -5.42 -9.63
CA LEU A 95 3.45 -4.59 -10.74
C LEU A 95 2.03 -5.00 -11.13
N GLU A 96 1.17 -4.02 -11.33
CA GLU A 96 -0.22 -4.28 -11.74
C GLU A 96 -0.25 -5.12 -13.03
N GLY A 97 -1.07 -6.17 -13.01
CA GLY A 97 -1.13 -7.13 -14.11
C GLY A 97 -0.07 -8.22 -14.07
N GLY A 98 0.91 -8.12 -13.16
CA GLY A 98 1.93 -9.14 -12.96
C GLY A 98 1.52 -10.20 -11.94
N ARG A 99 2.43 -11.14 -11.72
CA ARG A 99 2.23 -12.19 -10.70
C ARG A 99 2.79 -11.75 -9.37
N PHE A 100 2.08 -12.13 -8.30
CA PHE A 100 2.57 -12.00 -6.94
C PHE A 100 3.08 -13.36 -6.45
N GLU A 101 3.89 -13.34 -5.39
CA GLU A 101 4.51 -14.54 -4.86
C GLU A 101 3.59 -15.23 -3.83
N GLN A 102 3.67 -16.56 -3.73
CA GLN A 102 2.83 -17.31 -2.79
C GLN A 102 2.94 -16.81 -1.35
N PRO A 103 4.14 -16.48 -0.81
CA PRO A 103 4.24 -15.90 0.54
C PRO A 103 3.45 -14.60 0.70
N GLN A 104 3.29 -13.82 -0.37
CA GLN A 104 2.47 -12.59 -0.32
C GLN A 104 0.99 -12.93 -0.16
N TYR A 105 0.49 -13.93 -0.90
CA TYR A 105 -0.90 -14.37 -0.76
C TYR A 105 -1.17 -14.97 0.62
N ASP A 106 -0.23 -15.72 1.16
CA ASP A 106 -0.37 -16.32 2.49
C ASP A 106 -0.46 -15.24 3.56
N CYS A 107 0.39 -14.22 3.49
CA CYS A 107 0.35 -13.08 4.41
C CYS A 107 -0.95 -12.29 4.27
N LEU A 108 -1.37 -12.00 3.03
CA LEU A 108 -2.60 -11.28 2.76
C LEU A 108 -3.81 -12.03 3.33
N GLN A 109 -3.88 -13.34 3.14
CA GLN A 109 -4.97 -14.16 3.67
C GLN A 109 -5.05 -14.06 5.19
N SER A 110 -3.91 -14.11 5.87
CA SER A 110 -3.85 -13.95 7.33
C SER A 110 -4.37 -12.59 7.78
N LEU A 111 -4.00 -11.51 7.07
CA LEU A 111 -4.51 -10.18 7.37
C LEU A 111 -6.02 -10.09 7.15
N LEU A 112 -6.52 -10.63 6.05
CA LEU A 112 -7.95 -10.58 5.74
C LEU A 112 -8.78 -11.30 6.80
N VAL A 113 -8.28 -12.38 7.39
CA VAL A 113 -8.93 -13.06 8.50
C VAL A 113 -9.01 -12.15 9.73
N VAL A 114 -7.96 -11.39 10.03
CA VAL A 114 -7.94 -10.45 11.16
C VAL A 114 -9.03 -9.39 11.02
N PHE A 115 -9.26 -8.90 9.79
CA PHE A 115 -10.22 -7.84 9.52
C PHE A 115 -11.61 -8.36 9.09
N SER A 116 -11.81 -9.68 9.10
CA SER A 116 -13.13 -10.27 8.84
C SER A 116 -14.06 -10.06 10.03
N PRO A 117 -15.35 -9.83 9.78
CA PRO A 117 -16.34 -9.77 10.85
C PRO A 117 -16.55 -11.13 11.52
#